data_7b2e7db18a0cdf7ab0210b3299a8c0c8
#
_entry.id   7b2e7db18a0cdf7ab0210b3299a8c0c8
#
_cell.length_a   1.000
_cell.length_b   1.000
_cell.length_c   1.000
_cell.angle_alpha   90.00
_cell.angle_beta   90.00
_cell.angle_gamma   90.00
#
_symmetry.space_group_name_H-M   'P 1'
#
loop_
_entity.id
_entity.type
_entity.pdbx_description
1 polymer ?
#
loop_
_entity_poly.entity_id
_entity_poly.type
_entity_poly.pdbx_seq_one_letter_code
_entity_poly.pdbx_strand_id
1 'polypeptide(L)'
;MSMLHYLCNHLVTFWKGEMTLIWNRIKVLRAERNWTQADLADKVGISRQAVISIEKYKYTPSLELAFKIAEVFGVSIDEVFEHREDK
;
A
#
# COMPACT_ATOMS: atom_id res chain seq x y z
N MET A 1 21.51 -6.81 19.83
CA MET A 1 21.52 -6.95 19.34
C MET A 1 21.46 -6.86 18.94
N SER A 2 21.14 -6.78 19.10
CA SER A 2 21.14 -6.89 18.45
C SER A 2 20.58 -6.63 17.97
N MET A 3 20.16 -6.34 17.89
CA MET A 3 19.61 -6.33 17.30
C MET A 3 19.80 -6.23 16.37
N LEU A 4 20.09 -6.12 15.91
CA LEU A 4 20.31 -6.33 14.90
C LEU A 4 20.44 -7.23 14.50
N HIS A 5 20.44 -7.76 14.78
CA HIS A 5 20.42 -8.70 14.29
C HIS A 5 19.58 -9.19 14.56
N TYR A 6 19.15 -8.83 15.20
CA TYR A 6 18.27 -9.15 15.34
C TYR A 6 17.54 -8.66 14.82
N LEU A 7 17.55 -8.06 14.51
CA LEU A 7 16.94 -7.73 13.80
C LEU A 7 17.01 -7.99 12.76
N CYS A 8 17.51 -8.17 12.38
CA CYS A 8 17.63 -8.51 11.31
C CYS A 8 17.45 -9.77 11.04
N ASN A 9 17.41 -10.27 11.48
CA ASN A 9 17.21 -11.42 11.26
C ASN A 9 16.12 -11.81 11.72
N HIS A 10 15.75 -11.36 12.37
CA HIS A 10 14.71 -11.61 12.70
C HIS A 10 13.84 -11.12 12.06
N LEU A 11 14.01 -10.50 11.61
CA LEU A 11 13.21 -10.06 11.09
C LEU A 11 12.84 -10.72 10.09
N VAL A 12 13.06 -11.14 9.68
CA VAL A 12 12.87 -11.71 8.56
C VAL A 12 12.31 -12.86 8.65
N THR A 13 12.29 -13.32 9.34
CA THR A 13 11.92 -14.52 9.31
C THR A 13 10.78 -14.72 9.90
N PHE A 14 10.57 -14.19 10.65
CA PHE A 14 9.61 -14.42 11.37
C PHE A 14 8.42 -14.46 10.77
N TRP A 15 8.39 -14.10 9.83
CA TRP A 15 7.25 -14.05 9.36
C TRP A 15 6.62 -15.23 9.09
N LYS A 16 6.98 -16.10 9.43
CA LYS A 16 6.40 -17.14 9.10
C LYS A 16 5.34 -17.24 9.90
N GLY A 17 4.37 -17.46 9.99
CA GLY A 17 3.30 -17.62 10.84
C GLY A 17 2.51 -16.41 11.01
N GLU A 18 3.12 -15.32 10.73
CA GLU A 18 2.44 -14.15 10.92
C GLU A 18 2.13 -13.57 9.64
N MET A 19 0.93 -13.14 9.41
CA MET A 19 0.54 -12.51 8.19
C MET A 19 0.41 -11.05 8.48
N THR A 20 1.10 -10.25 7.72
CA THR A 20 0.90 -8.82 7.81
C THR A 20 0.39 -8.35 6.48
N LEU A 21 -0.56 -7.45 6.49
CA LEU A 21 -1.15 -6.93 5.28
C LEU A 21 -1.10 -5.44 5.30
N ILE A 22 -0.91 -4.88 4.11
CA ILE A 22 -1.03 -3.44 3.97
C ILE A 22 -2.40 -3.21 3.36
N TRP A 23 -3.31 -2.74 4.17
CA TRP A 23 -4.66 -2.44 3.71
C TRP A 23 -4.66 -1.08 3.03
N ASN A 24 -5.56 -0.88 2.11
CA ASN A 24 -5.64 0.43 1.51
C ASN A 24 -7.09 0.85 1.35
N ARG A 25 -7.29 2.16 1.26
CA ARG A 25 -8.61 2.73 1.09
C ARG A 25 -8.72 3.40 -0.26
N ILE A 26 -7.94 2.93 -1.23
CA ILE A 26 -7.90 3.55 -2.55
C ILE A 26 -9.27 3.58 -3.19
N LYS A 27 -9.99 2.47 -3.09
CA LYS A 27 -11.30 2.39 -3.71
C LYS A 27 -12.26 3.41 -3.11
N VAL A 28 -12.22 3.56 -1.80
CA VAL A 28 -13.09 4.51 -1.10
C VAL A 28 -12.71 5.93 -1.50
N LEU A 29 -11.43 6.23 -1.52
CA LEU A 29 -10.97 7.57 -1.85
C LEU A 29 -11.30 7.93 -3.29
N ARG A 30 -11.20 6.94 -4.19
CA ARG A 30 -11.60 7.17 -5.57
C ARG A 30 -13.10 7.47 -5.65
N ALA A 31 -13.89 6.65 -4.96
CA ALA A 31 -15.34 6.81 -5.01
C ALA A 31 -15.76 8.18 -4.50
N GLU A 32 -15.11 8.65 -3.46
CA GLU A 32 -15.43 9.96 -2.90
C GLU A 32 -15.19 11.08 -3.91
N ARG A 33 -14.27 10.84 -4.86
CA ARG A 33 -13.91 11.84 -5.85
C ARG A 33 -14.51 11.55 -7.22
N ASN A 34 -15.28 10.45 -7.32
CA ASN A 34 -15.86 10.01 -8.58
C ASN A 34 -14.78 9.71 -9.63
N TRP A 35 -13.67 9.15 -9.19
CA TRP A 35 -12.59 8.77 -10.07
C TRP A 35 -12.68 7.29 -10.39
N THR A 36 -12.45 6.95 -11.66
CA THR A 36 -12.35 5.56 -12.07
C THR A 36 -10.92 5.09 -11.78
N GLN A 37 -10.71 3.78 -11.93
CA GLN A 37 -9.36 3.25 -11.81
C GLN A 37 -8.43 3.86 -12.84
N ALA A 38 -8.96 4.08 -14.05
CA ALA A 38 -8.16 4.69 -15.10
C ALA A 38 -7.82 6.14 -14.77
N ASP A 39 -8.77 6.85 -14.14
CA ASP A 39 -8.50 8.23 -13.74
C ASP A 39 -7.35 8.29 -12.75
N LEU A 40 -7.38 7.42 -11.75
CA LEU A 40 -6.31 7.39 -10.77
C LEU A 40 -4.99 7.00 -11.40
N ALA A 41 -5.01 6.02 -12.29
CA ALA A 41 -3.80 5.57 -12.98
C ALA A 41 -3.15 6.72 -13.73
N ASP A 42 -3.96 7.50 -14.43
CA ASP A 42 -3.46 8.65 -15.16
C ASP A 42 -2.84 9.69 -14.22
N LYS A 43 -3.51 9.97 -13.13
CA LYS A 43 -3.03 11.00 -12.21
C LYS A 43 -1.73 10.60 -11.52
N VAL A 44 -1.58 9.31 -11.26
CA VAL A 44 -0.38 8.82 -10.60
C VAL A 44 0.73 8.53 -11.60
N GLY A 45 0.37 8.21 -12.83
CA GLY A 45 1.36 7.89 -13.84
C GLY A 45 1.71 6.42 -13.89
N ILE A 46 0.75 5.56 -13.57
CA ILE A 46 0.95 4.11 -13.63
C ILE A 46 -0.15 3.52 -14.49
N SER A 47 -0.07 2.23 -14.75
CA SER A 47 -1.07 1.59 -15.58
C SER A 47 -2.35 1.34 -14.77
N ARG A 48 -3.46 1.24 -15.48
CA ARG A 48 -4.72 0.89 -14.84
C ARG A 48 -4.62 -0.47 -14.18
N GLN A 49 -3.88 -1.41 -14.83
CA GLN A 49 -3.72 -2.73 -14.28
C GLN A 49 -2.98 -2.70 -12.94
N ALA A 50 -2.04 -1.78 -12.79
CA ALA A 50 -1.34 -1.62 -11.54
C ALA A 50 -2.30 -1.17 -10.43
N VAL A 51 -3.18 -0.24 -10.75
CA VAL A 51 -4.17 0.23 -9.79
C VAL A 51 -5.04 -0.95 -9.35
N ILE A 52 -5.52 -1.72 -10.31
CA ILE A 52 -6.36 -2.87 -10.02
C ILE A 52 -5.64 -3.86 -9.10
N SER A 53 -4.38 -4.14 -9.39
CA SER A 53 -3.61 -5.08 -8.58
C SER A 53 -3.40 -4.58 -7.16
N ILE A 54 -3.16 -3.30 -7.01
CA ILE A 54 -2.99 -2.73 -5.68
C ILE A 54 -4.30 -2.82 -4.89
N GLU A 55 -5.40 -2.48 -5.53
CA GLU A 55 -6.69 -2.52 -4.85
C GLU A 55 -7.09 -3.93 -4.45
N LYS A 56 -6.63 -4.93 -5.19
CA LYS A 56 -6.94 -6.31 -4.90
C LYS A 56 -5.90 -6.97 -4.00
N TYR A 57 -4.97 -6.19 -3.50
CA TYR A 57 -3.92 -6.69 -2.60
C TYR A 57 -3.02 -7.74 -3.24
N LYS A 58 -2.88 -7.71 -4.56
CA LYS A 58 -1.99 -8.63 -5.24
C LYS A 58 -0.63 -8.01 -5.46
N TYR A 59 -0.49 -6.73 -5.18
CA TYR A 59 0.74 -6.01 -5.41
C TYR A 59 0.85 -4.91 -4.38
N THR A 60 1.96 -4.88 -3.68
CA THR A 60 2.20 -3.82 -2.70
C THR A 60 3.08 -2.77 -3.36
N PRO A 61 2.63 -1.53 -3.41
CA PRO A 61 3.40 -0.50 -4.09
C PRO A 61 4.68 -0.19 -3.32
N SER A 62 5.67 0.31 -4.05
CA SER A 62 6.88 0.79 -3.41
C SER A 62 6.52 1.98 -2.54
N LEU A 63 7.40 2.31 -1.64
CA LEU A 63 7.17 3.46 -0.76
C LEU A 63 6.99 4.73 -1.58
N GLU A 64 7.81 4.88 -2.60
CA GLU A 64 7.73 6.06 -3.45
C GLU A 64 6.37 6.15 -4.13
N LEU A 65 5.90 5.04 -4.66
CA LEU A 65 4.60 5.01 -5.31
C LEU A 65 3.49 5.25 -4.32
N ALA A 66 3.62 4.71 -3.12
CA ALA A 66 2.61 4.91 -2.08
C ALA A 66 2.47 6.39 -1.73
N PHE A 67 3.60 7.08 -1.59
CA PHE A 67 3.54 8.51 -1.31
C PHE A 67 2.91 9.28 -2.46
N LYS A 68 3.20 8.87 -3.69
CA LYS A 68 2.65 9.55 -4.85
C LYS A 68 1.14 9.38 -4.90
N ILE A 69 0.65 8.20 -4.57
CA ILE A 69 -0.78 7.95 -4.54
C ILE A 69 -1.44 8.85 -3.50
N ALA A 70 -0.85 8.92 -2.31
CA ALA A 70 -1.39 9.76 -1.26
C ALA A 70 -1.42 11.22 -1.69
N GLU A 71 -0.36 11.64 -2.36
CA GLU A 71 -0.24 13.02 -2.82
C GLU A 71 -1.33 13.35 -3.82
N VAL A 72 -1.61 12.43 -4.74
CA VAL A 72 -2.63 12.65 -5.75
C VAL A 72 -4.01 12.78 -5.11
N PHE A 73 -4.25 12.02 -4.04
CA PHE A 73 -5.51 12.14 -3.32
C PHE A 73 -5.54 13.36 -2.40
N GLY A 74 -4.40 13.95 -2.12
CA GLY A 74 -4.33 15.11 -1.23
C GLY A 74 -4.48 14.73 0.23
N VAL A 75 -4.05 13.53 0.60
CA VAL A 75 -4.15 13.06 1.98
C VAL A 75 -2.80 12.49 2.40
N SER A 76 -2.67 12.19 3.69
CA SER A 76 -1.43 11.61 4.15
C SER A 76 -1.37 10.13 3.78
N ILE A 77 -0.18 9.58 3.78
CA ILE A 77 0.00 8.20 3.36
C ILE A 77 -0.74 7.23 4.27
N ASP A 78 -0.84 7.55 5.55
CA ASP A 78 -1.53 6.65 6.47
C ASP A 78 -3.04 6.77 6.36
N GLU A 79 -3.54 7.72 5.59
CA GLU A 79 -4.95 7.76 5.28
C GLU A 79 -5.27 6.88 4.08
N VAL A 80 -4.25 6.50 3.32
CA VAL A 80 -4.44 5.62 2.18
C VAL A 80 -4.10 4.18 2.53
N PHE A 81 -2.99 3.98 3.25
CA PHE A 81 -2.49 2.66 3.56
C PHE A 81 -2.42 2.43 5.06
N GLU A 82 -2.76 1.23 5.45
CA GLU A 82 -2.75 0.89 6.86
C GLU A 82 -2.10 -0.47 7.02
N HIS A 83 -1.17 -0.58 7.92
CA HIS A 83 -0.50 -1.83 8.20
C HIS A 83 -1.26 -2.57 9.29
N ARG A 84 -1.64 -3.80 9.01
CA ARG A 84 -2.38 -4.60 9.97
C ARG A 84 -1.73 -5.96 10.10
N GLU A 85 -1.80 -6.48 11.31
CA GLU A 85 -1.33 -7.81 11.55
C GLU A 85 -2.53 -8.71 11.64
N ASP A 86 -2.45 -9.84 10.95
CA ASP A 86 -3.53 -10.80 10.95
C ASP A 86 -3.18 -11.85 11.97
N LYS A 87 -4.00 -12.02 12.97
CA LYS A 87 -3.70 -13.00 13.97
C LYS A 87 -4.52 -14.24 13.83
#